data_ada0dec21eda5768f42ea4ba5d9ebc08
#
_entry.id   ada0dec21eda5768f42ea4ba5d9ebc08
#
_cell.length_a   1.000
_cell.length_b   1.000
_cell.length_c   1.000
_cell.angle_alpha   90.00
_cell.angle_beta   90.00
_cell.angle_gamma   90.00
#
_symmetry.space_group_name_H-M   'P 1'
#
loop_
_entity.id
_entity.type
_entity.pdbx_description
1 polymer ?
#
loop_
_entity_poly.entity_id
_entity_poly.type
_entity_poly.pdbx_seq_one_letter_code
_entity_poly.pdbx_strand_id
1 'polypeptide(L)'
;DALIDPTYGTRLYRATAVTEGEGGRMRHEYSRRQAFNADATRYLAQDGKGFWHLCDATTFGYLRKLPDLVGDCEPLWHPGEPSRLYFTERNGGMVWWLLDVEAGTKEQAFDFTGQTPWPEATSFWTKGEGTLSADGKVLGLMATSYDAGTQRNTCHGLLALDLENKTVIGTLDASAFPVPGAFPDHVSTAPSGTYVVPSWLAGEG
;
A
#
# COMPACT_ATOMS: atom_id res chain seq x y z
N ASP A 1 -10.82 26.42 -5.70
CA ASP A 1 -11.14 27.05 -7.00
C ASP A 1 -10.91 26.02 -8.11
N ALA A 2 -11.86 25.96 -9.05
CA ALA A 2 -11.76 25.13 -10.23
C ALA A 2 -11.09 25.92 -11.36
N LEU A 3 -10.15 25.29 -12.05
CA LEU A 3 -9.58 25.79 -13.30
C LEU A 3 -10.12 24.94 -14.44
N ILE A 4 -10.27 25.54 -15.62
CA ILE A 4 -10.56 24.83 -16.85
C ILE A 4 -9.24 24.67 -17.62
N ASP A 5 -8.86 23.43 -17.90
CA ASP A 5 -7.73 23.17 -18.78
C ASP A 5 -8.02 23.72 -20.19
N PRO A 6 -7.20 24.63 -20.72
CA PRO A 6 -7.50 25.28 -21.99
C PRO A 6 -7.35 24.34 -23.19
N THR A 7 -6.64 23.23 -23.05
CA THR A 7 -6.39 22.27 -24.13
C THR A 7 -7.48 21.19 -24.20
N TYR A 8 -7.87 20.67 -23.04
CA TYR A 8 -8.79 19.51 -22.96
C TYR A 8 -10.18 19.88 -22.47
N GLY A 9 -10.43 21.11 -22.02
CA GLY A 9 -11.70 21.54 -21.44
C GLY A 9 -12.05 20.87 -20.12
N THR A 10 -11.11 20.15 -19.52
CA THR A 10 -11.29 19.40 -18.27
C THR A 10 -11.26 20.34 -17.08
N ARG A 11 -12.10 20.08 -16.10
CA ARG A 11 -12.06 20.80 -14.82
C ARG A 11 -10.95 20.25 -13.95
N LEU A 12 -10.07 21.13 -13.50
CA LEU A 12 -8.99 20.84 -12.57
C LEU A 12 -9.35 21.43 -11.20
N TYR A 13 -9.22 20.63 -10.17
CA TYR A 13 -9.44 21.05 -8.79
C TYR A 13 -8.16 20.94 -7.99
N ARG A 14 -7.87 21.97 -7.21
CA ARG A 14 -6.83 21.92 -6.20
C ARG A 14 -7.39 21.23 -4.96
N ALA A 15 -7.03 19.98 -4.73
CA ALA A 15 -7.55 19.14 -3.65
C ALA A 15 -6.94 19.46 -2.28
N THR A 16 -5.69 19.97 -2.23
CA THR A 16 -4.98 20.28 -0.97
C THR A 16 -4.19 21.58 -1.08
N ALA A 17 -3.92 22.23 0.06
CA ALA A 17 -3.04 23.38 0.14
C ALA A 17 -1.73 23.03 0.87
N VAL A 18 -0.64 23.73 0.54
CA VAL A 18 0.66 23.55 1.20
C VAL A 18 0.65 23.93 2.69
N THR A 19 -0.37 24.67 3.12
CA THR A 19 -0.57 25.07 4.52
C THR A 19 -1.37 24.04 5.32
N GLU A 20 -1.93 23.03 4.65
CA GLU A 20 -2.62 21.93 5.29
C GLU A 20 -1.61 20.82 5.65
N GLY A 21 -1.78 20.20 6.82
CA GLY A 21 -0.86 19.20 7.32
C GLY A 21 0.46 19.77 7.86
N GLU A 22 1.34 18.88 8.27
CA GLU A 22 2.64 19.21 8.84
C GLU A 22 3.75 19.09 7.78
N GLY A 23 4.84 19.85 7.94
CA GLY A 23 5.98 19.80 7.02
C GLY A 23 5.77 20.50 5.67
N GLY A 24 4.78 21.40 5.57
CA GLY A 24 4.63 22.35 4.45
C GLY A 24 4.13 21.76 3.15
N ARG A 25 3.53 20.58 3.18
CA ARG A 25 2.87 19.95 2.03
C ARG A 25 1.79 18.96 2.47
N MET A 26 0.78 18.80 1.63
CA MET A 26 -0.18 17.70 1.71
C MET A 26 -0.49 17.26 0.27
N ARG A 27 -0.28 16.00 -0.04
CA ARG A 27 -0.45 15.47 -1.40
C ARG A 27 -0.80 13.99 -1.37
N HIS A 28 -1.21 13.45 -2.50
CA HIS A 28 -1.22 12.01 -2.72
C HIS A 28 0.21 11.45 -2.59
N GLU A 29 0.37 10.31 -1.94
CA GLU A 29 1.68 9.73 -1.66
C GLU A 29 2.43 9.37 -2.94
N TYR A 30 1.80 8.55 -3.77
CA TYR A 30 2.43 8.00 -4.96
C TYR A 30 1.45 7.84 -6.12
N SER A 31 1.90 8.13 -7.34
CA SER A 31 1.05 8.18 -8.53
C SER A 31 0.38 6.85 -8.91
N ARG A 32 0.92 5.71 -8.49
CA ARG A 32 0.38 4.37 -8.79
C ARG A 32 -0.61 3.87 -7.76
N ARG A 33 -0.76 4.54 -6.61
CA ARG A 33 -1.74 4.16 -5.60
C ARG A 33 -3.10 4.79 -5.89
N GLN A 34 -4.16 4.06 -5.57
CA GLN A 34 -5.51 4.61 -5.59
C GLN A 34 -5.72 5.48 -4.34
N ALA A 35 -5.86 6.79 -4.55
CA ALA A 35 -6.13 7.74 -3.48
C ALA A 35 -7.56 7.64 -2.95
N PHE A 36 -8.52 7.35 -3.84
CA PHE A 36 -9.96 7.36 -3.54
C PHE A 36 -10.43 5.99 -3.07
N ASN A 37 -11.38 6.01 -2.12
CA ASN A 37 -12.08 4.81 -1.65
C ASN A 37 -13.05 4.25 -2.71
N ALA A 38 -13.66 3.09 -2.42
CA ALA A 38 -14.47 2.33 -3.38
C ALA A 38 -15.65 3.11 -4.01
N ASP A 39 -16.25 4.03 -3.29
CA ASP A 39 -17.39 4.85 -3.76
C ASP A 39 -16.99 6.29 -4.14
N ALA A 40 -15.69 6.60 -4.16
CA ALA A 40 -15.12 7.90 -4.46
C ALA A 40 -15.63 9.05 -3.56
N THR A 41 -16.06 8.76 -2.33
CA THR A 41 -16.50 9.76 -1.34
C THR A 41 -15.37 10.28 -0.45
N ARG A 42 -14.27 9.52 -0.35
CA ARG A 42 -13.10 9.84 0.47
C ARG A 42 -11.82 9.67 -0.33
N TYR A 43 -10.79 10.41 0.06
CA TYR A 43 -9.42 10.17 -0.41
C TYR A 43 -8.40 10.36 0.70
N LEU A 44 -7.24 9.74 0.49
CA LEU A 44 -6.09 9.86 1.38
C LEU A 44 -5.10 10.90 0.85
N ALA A 45 -4.55 11.69 1.76
CA ALA A 45 -3.41 12.55 1.50
C ALA A 45 -2.35 12.36 2.59
N GLN A 46 -1.07 12.47 2.21
CA GLN A 46 0.06 12.40 3.12
C GLN A 46 0.72 13.76 3.25
N ASP A 47 1.06 14.17 4.46
CA ASP A 47 1.76 15.43 4.70
C ASP A 47 3.30 15.29 4.62
N GLY A 48 4.00 16.42 4.78
CA GLY A 48 5.45 16.47 4.67
C GLY A 48 6.22 15.75 5.77
N LYS A 49 5.56 15.37 6.85
CA LYS A 49 6.14 14.57 7.94
C LYS A 49 5.75 13.08 7.86
N GLY A 50 4.95 12.71 6.85
CA GLY A 50 4.53 11.32 6.63
C GLY A 50 3.29 10.93 7.40
N PHE A 51 2.51 11.87 7.93
CA PHE A 51 1.21 11.58 8.52
C PHE A 51 0.14 11.51 7.44
N TRP A 52 -0.84 10.64 7.66
CA TRP A 52 -1.94 10.42 6.75
C TRP A 52 -3.21 11.11 7.19
N HIS A 53 -3.94 11.60 6.22
CA HIS A 53 -5.14 12.39 6.41
C HIS A 53 -6.27 11.90 5.53
N LEU A 54 -7.47 11.85 6.12
CA LEU A 54 -8.72 11.55 5.41
C LEU A 54 -9.34 12.88 4.95
N CYS A 55 -9.74 12.90 3.70
CA CYS A 55 -10.36 14.06 3.07
C CYS A 55 -11.67 13.66 2.36
N ASP A 56 -12.60 14.60 2.26
CA ASP A 56 -13.83 14.46 1.52
C ASP A 56 -13.58 14.66 0.02
N ALA A 57 -13.98 13.69 -0.81
CA ALA A 57 -13.69 13.72 -2.24
C ALA A 57 -14.66 14.60 -3.06
N THR A 58 -15.78 15.02 -2.48
CA THR A 58 -16.75 15.91 -3.14
C THR A 58 -16.39 17.39 -2.93
N THR A 59 -16.04 17.73 -1.69
CA THR A 59 -15.73 19.12 -1.31
C THR A 59 -14.24 19.42 -1.33
N PHE A 60 -13.40 18.38 -1.40
CA PHE A 60 -11.95 18.41 -1.16
C PHE A 60 -11.58 18.93 0.24
N GLY A 61 -12.54 18.88 1.19
CA GLY A 61 -12.35 19.32 2.55
C GLY A 61 -11.55 18.32 3.38
N TYR A 62 -10.70 18.85 4.24
CA TYR A 62 -10.01 18.06 5.28
C TYR A 62 -11.03 17.53 6.29
N LEU A 63 -10.96 16.25 6.63
CA LEU A 63 -11.79 15.63 7.64
C LEU A 63 -11.03 15.38 8.93
N ARG A 64 -9.95 14.59 8.86
CA ARG A 64 -9.16 14.25 10.05
C ARG A 64 -7.82 13.61 9.71
N LYS A 65 -6.92 13.60 10.69
CA LYS A 65 -5.70 12.79 10.70
C LYS A 65 -6.06 11.33 11.04
N LEU A 66 -5.36 10.41 10.42
CA LEU A 66 -5.47 8.97 10.69
C LEU A 66 -4.23 8.54 11.51
N PRO A 67 -4.33 8.46 12.84
CA PRO A 67 -3.16 8.28 13.71
C PRO A 67 -2.51 6.91 13.58
N ASP A 68 -3.24 5.92 13.08
CA ASP A 68 -2.71 4.56 12.84
C ASP A 68 -1.81 4.47 11.61
N LEU A 69 -1.89 5.43 10.70
CA LEU A 69 -1.12 5.44 9.46
C LEU A 69 0.08 6.38 9.58
N VAL A 70 1.29 5.84 9.41
CA VAL A 70 2.54 6.62 9.54
C VAL A 70 3.54 6.23 8.46
N GLY A 71 4.08 7.24 7.78
CA GLY A 71 5.11 7.06 6.77
C GLY A 71 4.64 6.15 5.63
N ASP A 72 5.52 5.32 5.13
CA ASP A 72 5.21 4.33 4.09
C ASP A 72 4.64 3.06 4.72
N CYS A 73 3.38 3.14 5.15
CA CYS A 73 2.62 2.03 5.74
C CYS A 73 1.67 1.34 4.74
N GLU A 74 1.78 1.70 3.48
CA GLU A 74 1.05 1.08 2.36
C GLU A 74 -0.47 1.01 2.52
N PRO A 75 -1.18 2.12 2.73
CA PRO A 75 -2.62 2.08 2.84
C PRO A 75 -3.27 1.72 1.49
N LEU A 76 -4.04 0.64 1.49
CA LEU A 76 -4.74 0.10 0.32
C LEU A 76 -6.24 0.08 0.61
N TRP A 77 -7.02 0.92 -0.07
CA TRP A 77 -8.46 0.89 0.06
C TRP A 77 -9.05 -0.48 -0.28
N HIS A 78 -9.99 -0.95 0.53
CA HIS A 78 -10.79 -2.13 0.22
C HIS A 78 -11.69 -1.80 -0.99
N PRO A 79 -11.65 -2.60 -2.08
CA PRO A 79 -12.33 -2.23 -3.32
C PRO A 79 -13.86 -2.29 -3.26
N GLY A 80 -14.44 -2.98 -2.29
CA GLY A 80 -15.89 -3.12 -2.12
C GLY A 80 -16.45 -2.52 -0.83
N GLU A 81 -15.60 -2.14 0.13
CA GLU A 81 -16.02 -1.58 1.43
C GLU A 81 -15.45 -0.18 1.60
N PRO A 82 -16.22 0.89 1.33
CA PRO A 82 -15.67 2.24 1.19
C PRO A 82 -15.11 2.85 2.48
N SER A 83 -15.49 2.35 3.66
CA SER A 83 -14.92 2.79 4.94
C SER A 83 -13.63 2.06 5.33
N ARG A 84 -13.22 1.01 4.60
CA ARG A 84 -12.15 0.13 5.01
C ARG A 84 -10.90 0.25 4.15
N LEU A 85 -9.73 0.13 4.79
CA LEU A 85 -8.45 0.02 4.10
C LEU A 85 -7.51 -0.94 4.84
N TYR A 86 -6.69 -1.63 4.08
CA TYR A 86 -5.57 -2.41 4.59
C TYR A 86 -4.33 -1.54 4.74
N PHE A 87 -3.50 -1.84 5.73
CA PHE A 87 -2.20 -1.20 5.88
C PHE A 87 -1.25 -2.11 6.70
N THR A 88 0.04 -1.81 6.64
CA THR A 88 1.05 -2.48 7.45
C THR A 88 1.86 -1.46 8.25
N GLU A 89 2.93 -1.88 8.89
CA GLU A 89 3.86 -0.97 9.55
C GLU A 89 4.69 -0.18 8.53
N ARG A 90 5.34 0.87 9.00
CA ARG A 90 6.22 1.67 8.15
C ARG A 90 7.33 0.80 7.53
N ASN A 91 7.45 0.83 6.20
CA ASN A 91 8.36 0.01 5.41
C ASN A 91 8.11 -1.50 5.52
N GLY A 92 6.85 -1.88 5.76
CA GLY A 92 6.45 -3.26 5.93
C GLY A 92 6.64 -3.77 7.37
N GLY A 93 5.88 -4.77 7.74
CA GLY A 93 5.93 -5.41 9.06
C GLY A 93 5.43 -6.84 9.00
N MET A 94 5.36 -7.47 10.17
CA MET A 94 4.86 -8.84 10.33
C MET A 94 3.33 -8.91 10.28
N VAL A 95 2.64 -7.79 10.45
CA VAL A 95 1.18 -7.74 10.56
C VAL A 95 0.61 -6.79 9.51
N TRP A 96 -0.42 -7.26 8.83
CA TRP A 96 -1.33 -6.42 8.07
C TRP A 96 -2.60 -6.18 8.87
N TRP A 97 -3.07 -4.95 8.85
CA TRP A 97 -4.23 -4.45 9.59
C TRP A 97 -5.34 -4.08 8.62
N LEU A 98 -6.59 -4.19 9.07
CA LEU A 98 -7.77 -3.64 8.41
C LEU A 98 -8.33 -2.53 9.29
N LEU A 99 -8.31 -1.29 8.80
CA LEU A 99 -8.80 -0.11 9.48
C LEU A 99 -10.16 0.29 8.91
N ASP A 100 -11.15 0.48 9.78
CA ASP A 100 -12.37 1.22 9.43
C ASP A 100 -12.14 2.70 9.73
N VAL A 101 -12.02 3.50 8.66
CA VAL A 101 -11.72 4.93 8.81
C VAL A 101 -12.89 5.74 9.36
N GLU A 102 -14.11 5.30 9.25
CA GLU A 102 -15.28 5.99 9.83
C GLU A 102 -15.45 5.65 11.32
N ALA A 103 -15.36 4.38 11.68
CA ALA A 103 -15.43 3.93 13.07
C ALA A 103 -14.17 4.27 13.88
N GLY A 104 -13.02 4.44 13.24
CA GLY A 104 -11.71 4.62 13.88
C GLY A 104 -11.24 3.36 14.62
N THR A 105 -11.64 2.18 14.15
CA THR A 105 -11.27 0.88 14.73
C THR A 105 -10.44 0.08 13.75
N LYS A 106 -9.50 -0.71 14.27
CA LYS A 106 -8.70 -1.62 13.45
C LYS A 106 -8.73 -3.04 14.00
N GLU A 107 -8.63 -3.99 13.10
CA GLU A 107 -8.47 -5.40 13.41
C GLU A 107 -7.27 -5.99 12.67
N GLN A 108 -6.72 -7.08 13.18
CA GLN A 108 -5.64 -7.80 12.53
C GLN A 108 -6.20 -8.53 11.30
N ALA A 109 -5.75 -8.13 10.12
CA ALA A 109 -6.08 -8.82 8.87
C ALA A 109 -5.27 -10.12 8.76
N PHE A 110 -3.94 -10.05 8.96
CA PHE A 110 -3.07 -11.23 8.95
C PHE A 110 -1.77 -10.99 9.73
N ASP A 111 -1.28 -12.04 10.40
CA ASP A 111 0.01 -12.09 11.07
C ASP A 111 0.88 -13.18 10.44
N PHE A 112 2.03 -12.80 9.91
CA PHE A 112 2.94 -13.71 9.20
C PHE A 112 3.81 -14.56 10.12
N THR A 113 3.73 -14.39 11.44
CA THR A 113 4.56 -15.14 12.41
C THR A 113 4.36 -16.64 12.25
N GLY A 114 5.41 -17.33 11.79
CA GLY A 114 5.37 -18.78 11.55
C GLY A 114 4.48 -19.25 10.40
N GLN A 115 4.01 -18.32 9.55
CA GLN A 115 3.08 -18.62 8.44
C GLN A 115 3.76 -18.75 7.08
N THR A 116 5.08 -18.56 7.02
CA THR A 116 5.86 -18.61 5.76
C THR A 116 7.09 -19.49 5.90
N PRO A 117 7.67 -19.97 4.78
CA PRO A 117 8.89 -20.78 4.82
C PRO A 117 10.17 -19.97 5.15
N TRP A 118 10.06 -18.66 5.39
CA TRP A 118 11.20 -17.77 5.60
C TRP A 118 11.19 -17.22 7.05
N PRO A 119 11.78 -17.94 8.02
CA PRO A 119 11.80 -17.50 9.42
C PRO A 119 12.62 -16.23 9.65
N GLU A 120 13.51 -15.88 8.71
CA GLU A 120 14.31 -14.65 8.75
C GLU A 120 13.58 -13.42 8.21
N ALA A 121 12.44 -13.60 7.55
CA ALA A 121 11.64 -12.48 7.05
C ALA A 121 11.02 -11.70 8.22
N THR A 122 11.17 -10.39 8.17
CA THR A 122 10.68 -9.48 9.21
C THR A 122 9.70 -8.45 8.66
N SER A 123 9.52 -8.41 7.34
CA SER A 123 8.62 -7.46 6.68
C SER A 123 7.95 -8.11 5.48
N PHE A 124 6.63 -7.90 5.39
CA PHE A 124 5.79 -8.36 4.28
C PHE A 124 5.07 -7.16 3.69
N TRP A 125 5.43 -6.77 2.48
CA TRP A 125 4.98 -5.52 1.86
C TRP A 125 5.00 -5.59 0.34
N THR A 126 4.36 -4.61 -0.30
CA THR A 126 4.43 -4.46 -1.76
C THR A 126 5.61 -3.59 -2.20
N LYS A 127 6.28 -2.92 -1.27
CA LYS A 127 7.27 -1.87 -1.45
C LYS A 127 6.68 -0.61 -2.11
N GLY A 128 5.48 -0.26 -1.69
CA GLY A 128 4.90 1.05 -1.95
C GLY A 128 4.02 1.17 -3.20
N GLU A 129 4.04 0.24 -4.15
CA GLU A 129 3.35 0.41 -5.42
C GLU A 129 2.32 -0.69 -5.75
N GLY A 130 2.16 -1.67 -4.86
CA GLY A 130 1.25 -2.79 -5.08
C GLY A 130 -0.22 -2.46 -4.86
N THR A 131 -1.07 -3.35 -5.36
CA THR A 131 -2.52 -3.27 -5.22
C THR A 131 -3.10 -4.61 -4.81
N LEU A 132 -4.33 -4.58 -4.30
CA LEU A 132 -5.18 -5.76 -4.11
C LEU A 132 -5.71 -6.29 -5.45
N SER A 133 -6.18 -7.55 -5.47
CA SER A 133 -7.09 -8.00 -6.53
C SER A 133 -8.36 -7.15 -6.58
N ALA A 134 -9.05 -7.12 -7.72
CA ALA A 134 -10.22 -6.27 -7.92
C ALA A 134 -11.40 -6.60 -6.97
N ASP A 135 -11.46 -7.83 -6.50
CA ASP A 135 -12.44 -8.29 -5.50
C ASP A 135 -11.97 -8.11 -4.04
N GLY A 136 -10.73 -7.61 -3.83
CA GLY A 136 -10.16 -7.37 -2.52
C GLY A 136 -9.71 -8.61 -1.75
N LYS A 137 -9.72 -9.79 -2.38
CA LYS A 137 -9.46 -11.06 -1.68
C LYS A 137 -8.00 -11.48 -1.67
N VAL A 138 -7.22 -11.07 -2.66
CA VAL A 138 -5.82 -11.49 -2.81
C VAL A 138 -4.88 -10.31 -2.74
N LEU A 139 -3.82 -10.47 -1.96
CA LEU A 139 -2.71 -9.52 -1.84
C LEU A 139 -1.38 -10.23 -2.11
N GLY A 140 -0.67 -9.79 -3.14
CA GLY A 140 0.70 -10.22 -3.45
C GLY A 140 1.73 -9.39 -2.67
N LEU A 141 2.67 -10.05 -2.01
CA LEU A 141 3.68 -9.41 -1.16
C LEU A 141 5.07 -9.98 -1.42
N MET A 142 6.09 -9.19 -1.12
CA MET A 142 7.45 -9.72 -0.90
C MET A 142 7.69 -9.94 0.59
N ALA A 143 8.42 -11.03 0.88
CA ALA A 143 8.98 -11.32 2.19
C ALA A 143 10.42 -10.78 2.23
N THR A 144 10.69 -9.85 3.14
CA THR A 144 11.99 -9.18 3.21
C THR A 144 12.52 -9.12 4.64
N SER A 145 13.83 -8.89 4.77
CA SER A 145 14.48 -8.49 6.01
C SER A 145 15.45 -7.36 5.76
N TYR A 146 15.69 -6.54 6.79
CA TYR A 146 16.68 -5.46 6.75
C TYR A 146 17.79 -5.72 7.76
N ASP A 147 19.03 -5.74 7.28
CA ASP A 147 20.22 -5.81 8.12
C ASP A 147 20.76 -4.41 8.39
N ALA A 148 20.62 -3.93 9.63
CA ALA A 148 21.09 -2.61 10.03
C ALA A 148 22.63 -2.49 10.02
N GLY A 149 23.36 -3.58 10.16
CA GLY A 149 24.83 -3.58 10.14
C GLY A 149 25.40 -3.34 8.75
N THR A 150 24.81 -3.95 7.75
CA THR A 150 25.21 -3.79 6.33
C THR A 150 24.37 -2.75 5.58
N GLN A 151 23.28 -2.27 6.18
CA GLN A 151 22.29 -1.38 5.57
C GLN A 151 21.68 -1.96 4.28
N ARG A 152 21.46 -3.27 4.24
CA ARG A 152 20.92 -3.97 3.08
C ARG A 152 19.58 -4.64 3.38
N ASN A 153 18.72 -4.61 2.38
CA ASN A 153 17.52 -5.44 2.36
C ASN A 153 17.83 -6.76 1.64
N THR A 154 17.22 -7.83 2.13
CA THR A 154 17.20 -9.14 1.48
C THR A 154 15.75 -9.48 1.16
N CYS A 155 15.49 -9.91 -0.09
CA CYS A 155 14.21 -10.51 -0.46
C CYS A 155 14.34 -12.03 -0.33
N HIS A 156 13.48 -12.64 0.48
CA HIS A 156 13.43 -14.09 0.69
C HIS A 156 12.54 -14.78 -0.32
N GLY A 157 11.53 -14.06 -0.83
CA GLY A 157 10.60 -14.58 -1.82
C GLY A 157 9.37 -13.72 -1.98
N LEU A 158 8.44 -14.23 -2.77
CA LEU A 158 7.12 -13.63 -3.03
C LEU A 158 6.04 -14.56 -2.48
N LEU A 159 4.92 -13.99 -2.08
CA LEU A 159 3.76 -14.77 -1.67
C LEU A 159 2.45 -14.15 -2.14
N ALA A 160 1.41 -14.98 -2.18
CA ALA A 160 0.02 -14.57 -2.32
C ALA A 160 -0.72 -14.87 -1.01
N LEU A 161 -1.37 -13.85 -0.46
CA LEU A 161 -2.19 -13.92 0.74
C LEU A 161 -3.67 -13.89 0.34
N ASP A 162 -4.46 -14.87 0.77
CA ASP A 162 -5.91 -14.82 0.77
C ASP A 162 -6.37 -14.10 2.04
N LEU A 163 -6.90 -12.90 1.86
CA LEU A 163 -7.35 -12.04 2.95
C LEU A 163 -8.68 -12.49 3.57
N GLU A 164 -9.53 -13.15 2.77
CA GLU A 164 -10.84 -13.66 3.23
C GLU A 164 -10.66 -14.88 4.14
N ASN A 165 -9.84 -15.84 3.70
CA ASN A 165 -9.56 -17.07 4.46
C ASN A 165 -8.38 -16.93 5.42
N LYS A 166 -7.69 -15.79 5.41
CA LYS A 166 -6.52 -15.50 6.24
C LYS A 166 -5.44 -16.59 6.11
N THR A 167 -5.03 -16.89 4.89
CA THR A 167 -4.05 -17.94 4.61
C THR A 167 -3.10 -17.56 3.46
N VAL A 168 -1.85 -17.99 3.55
CA VAL A 168 -0.89 -17.91 2.44
C VAL A 168 -1.23 -19.02 1.44
N ILE A 169 -1.62 -18.64 0.22
CA ILE A 169 -2.08 -19.57 -0.82
C ILE A 169 -1.02 -19.92 -1.85
N GLY A 170 0.13 -19.24 -1.83
CA GLY A 170 1.25 -19.54 -2.72
C GLY A 170 2.51 -18.80 -2.31
N THR A 171 3.66 -19.41 -2.57
CA THR A 171 4.98 -18.83 -2.32
C THR A 171 5.91 -19.11 -3.49
N LEU A 172 6.83 -18.19 -3.77
CA LEU A 172 7.94 -18.36 -4.71
C LEU A 172 9.23 -17.94 -3.98
N ASP A 173 10.13 -18.90 -3.76
CA ASP A 173 11.42 -18.65 -3.12
C ASP A 173 12.34 -17.79 -4.00
N ALA A 174 13.14 -16.90 -3.38
CA ALA A 174 14.05 -16.02 -4.12
C ALA A 174 15.11 -16.76 -4.92
N SER A 175 15.43 -18.02 -4.60
CA SER A 175 16.32 -18.85 -5.41
C SER A 175 15.77 -19.18 -6.79
N ALA A 176 14.45 -19.03 -6.98
CA ALA A 176 13.79 -19.21 -8.27
C ALA A 176 13.67 -17.90 -9.09
N PHE A 177 14.21 -16.79 -8.60
CA PHE A 177 14.19 -15.52 -9.33
C PHE A 177 15.07 -15.58 -10.59
N PRO A 178 14.76 -14.80 -11.63
CA PRO A 178 15.50 -14.80 -12.88
C PRO A 178 17.00 -14.52 -12.70
N VAL A 179 17.34 -13.66 -11.75
CA VAL A 179 18.72 -13.30 -11.40
C VAL A 179 18.95 -13.61 -9.91
N PRO A 180 20.01 -14.37 -9.58
CA PRO A 180 20.35 -14.64 -8.17
C PRO A 180 20.58 -13.35 -7.38
N GLY A 181 19.88 -13.22 -6.24
CA GLY A 181 19.96 -12.04 -5.39
C GLY A 181 19.19 -10.81 -5.89
N ALA A 182 18.41 -10.94 -6.96
CA ALA A 182 17.54 -9.87 -7.44
C ALA A 182 16.54 -9.45 -6.35
N PHE A 183 16.27 -8.16 -6.31
CA PHE A 183 15.32 -7.57 -5.38
C PHE A 183 14.27 -6.81 -6.20
N PRO A 184 13.00 -7.27 -6.23
CA PRO A 184 11.96 -6.56 -6.99
C PRO A 184 11.84 -5.10 -6.56
N ASP A 185 11.61 -4.22 -7.51
CA ASP A 185 11.32 -2.82 -7.21
C ASP A 185 10.01 -2.71 -6.42
N HIS A 186 9.00 -3.45 -6.86
CA HIS A 186 7.73 -3.63 -6.14
C HIS A 186 7.02 -4.90 -6.60
N VAL A 187 5.93 -5.23 -5.90
CA VAL A 187 5.07 -6.37 -6.22
C VAL A 187 3.62 -5.91 -6.29
N SER A 188 2.91 -6.32 -7.33
CA SER A 188 1.48 -6.05 -7.50
C SER A 188 0.69 -7.35 -7.62
N THR A 189 -0.59 -7.29 -7.27
CA THR A 189 -1.55 -8.37 -7.55
C THR A 189 -2.26 -8.06 -8.87
N ALA A 190 -2.39 -9.05 -9.75
CA ALA A 190 -3.24 -8.90 -10.93
C ALA A 190 -4.69 -8.66 -10.50
N PRO A 191 -5.49 -7.86 -11.23
CA PRO A 191 -6.88 -7.60 -10.88
C PRO A 191 -7.74 -8.87 -10.72
N SER A 192 -7.40 -9.94 -11.46
CA SER A 192 -8.07 -11.25 -11.34
C SER A 192 -7.74 -12.01 -10.06
N GLY A 193 -6.76 -11.58 -9.27
CA GLY A 193 -6.24 -12.35 -8.13
C GLY A 193 -5.41 -13.59 -8.51
N THR A 194 -5.20 -13.84 -9.80
CA THR A 194 -4.58 -15.09 -10.29
C THR A 194 -3.06 -15.06 -10.28
N TYR A 195 -2.46 -13.86 -10.34
CA TYR A 195 -1.02 -13.67 -10.44
C TYR A 195 -0.50 -12.63 -9.45
N VAL A 196 0.69 -12.91 -8.90
CA VAL A 196 1.55 -11.93 -8.23
C VAL A 196 2.61 -11.50 -9.24
N VAL A 197 2.74 -10.20 -9.46
CA VAL A 197 3.57 -9.63 -10.54
C VAL A 197 4.68 -8.79 -9.93
N PRO A 198 5.92 -9.30 -9.86
CA PRO A 198 7.07 -8.49 -9.48
C PRO A 198 7.49 -7.57 -10.62
N SER A 199 7.88 -6.34 -10.30
CA SER A 199 8.57 -5.44 -11.22
C SER A 199 10.07 -5.49 -10.93
N TRP A 200 10.86 -5.79 -11.95
CA TRP A 200 12.31 -5.88 -11.83
C TRP A 200 12.96 -4.59 -12.30
N LEU A 201 14.07 -4.21 -11.69
CA LEU A 201 14.93 -3.16 -12.21
C LEU A 201 15.62 -3.63 -13.51
N ALA A 202 16.02 -2.68 -14.35
CA ALA A 202 16.69 -3.00 -15.61
C ALA A 202 17.94 -3.85 -15.36
N GLY A 203 18.00 -5.02 -16.00
CA GLY A 203 19.09 -5.99 -15.84
C GLY A 203 18.89 -7.03 -14.74
N GLU A 204 17.78 -7.01 -14.02
CA GLU A 204 17.46 -7.95 -12.94
C GLU A 204 16.29 -8.91 -13.29
N GLY A 205 15.73 -8.78 -14.50
CA GLY A 205 14.62 -9.63 -14.95
C GLY A 205 14.79 -10.11 -16.41
#